data_42520bdfa594176b81cbe5ccdda2dae2
#
_entry.id   42520bdfa594176b81cbe5ccdda2dae2
#
_cell.length_a   1.000
_cell.length_b   1.000
_cell.length_c   1.000
_cell.angle_alpha   90.00
_cell.angle_beta   90.00
_cell.angle_gamma   90.00
#
_symmetry.space_group_name_H-M   'P 1'
#
loop_
_entity.id
_entity.type
_entity.pdbx_description
1 polymer ?
#
loop_
_entity_poly.entity_id
_entity_poly.type
_entity_poly.pdbx_seq_one_letter_code
_entity_poly.pdbx_strand_id
1 'polypeptide(L)'
;PYFSSIPIPKEIDTALIAEFAEIPMEEFQLLNAQHKRPLMRSEHYSQEVLLPIDSIQTFHSNMEIYDQPLVSWKTYKPKNGEKVYQVAKKFGINTKVLAQINQISSRKRFRRNSIVLIPSKSALKTNFPLNKDSLFNYSSIVTHHVSPGETLSHISDDYNISVRDLMEFNELKSTKIISGSTLDIPK
;
A
#
# COMPACT_ATOMS: atom_id res chain seq x y z
N PRO A 1 32.27 7.59 -13.62
CA PRO A 1 30.93 6.95 -13.52
C PRO A 1 29.89 7.97 -13.07
N TYR A 2 28.66 7.85 -13.54
CA TYR A 2 27.57 8.77 -13.19
C TYR A 2 26.97 8.47 -11.81
N PHE A 3 27.09 7.23 -11.32
CA PHE A 3 26.54 6.76 -10.06
C PHE A 3 27.53 5.87 -9.32
N SER A 4 27.30 5.71 -8.02
CA SER A 4 28.06 4.81 -7.15
C SER A 4 27.12 4.07 -6.21
N SER A 5 27.57 2.90 -5.76
CA SER A 5 26.86 2.11 -4.73
C SER A 5 27.20 2.66 -3.35
N ILE A 6 26.18 2.86 -2.52
CA ILE A 6 26.34 3.28 -1.14
C ILE A 6 25.59 2.35 -0.18
N PRO A 7 26.13 2.06 0.99
CA PRO A 7 25.41 1.29 2.00
C PRO A 7 24.30 2.16 2.61
N ILE A 8 23.17 1.50 2.91
CA ILE A 8 22.03 2.12 3.58
C ILE A 8 21.69 1.39 4.88
N PRO A 9 20.92 2.04 5.79
CA PRO A 9 20.44 1.41 7.02
C PRO A 9 19.70 0.09 6.75
N LYS A 10 19.67 -0.76 7.77
CA LYS A 10 19.02 -2.09 7.71
C LYS A 10 17.55 -2.03 7.28
N GLU A 11 16.86 -0.98 7.67
CA GLU A 11 15.47 -0.71 7.28
C GLU A 11 15.31 0.78 6.97
N ILE A 12 14.83 1.12 5.77
CA ILE A 12 14.57 2.48 5.35
C ILE A 12 13.53 2.51 4.22
N ASP A 13 12.68 3.51 4.22
CA ASP A 13 11.75 3.75 3.13
C ASP A 13 12.48 4.22 1.87
N THR A 14 12.15 3.62 0.71
CA THR A 14 12.76 4.02 -0.56
C THR A 14 12.52 5.49 -0.89
N ALA A 15 11.37 6.04 -0.51
CA ALA A 15 11.06 7.44 -0.69
C ALA A 15 11.97 8.37 0.10
N LEU A 16 12.37 7.98 1.33
CA LEU A 16 13.33 8.75 2.13
C LEU A 16 14.73 8.75 1.53
N ILE A 17 15.13 7.65 0.87
CA ILE A 17 16.44 7.60 0.20
C ILE A 17 16.48 8.63 -0.93
N ALA A 18 15.44 8.68 -1.77
CA ALA A 18 15.34 9.66 -2.85
C ALA A 18 15.26 11.10 -2.32
N GLU A 19 14.50 11.32 -1.24
CA GLU A 19 14.38 12.62 -0.57
C GLU A 19 15.74 13.08 0.02
N PHE A 20 16.46 12.22 0.72
CA PHE A 20 17.76 12.55 1.27
C PHE A 20 18.82 12.83 0.21
N ALA A 21 18.73 12.12 -0.92
CA ALA A 21 19.60 12.34 -2.06
C ALA A 21 19.20 13.55 -2.92
N GLU A 22 18.05 14.17 -2.65
CA GLU A 22 17.44 15.26 -3.42
C GLU A 22 17.28 14.92 -4.92
N ILE A 23 16.97 13.66 -5.22
CA ILE A 23 16.70 13.18 -6.58
C ILE A 23 15.22 12.83 -6.79
N PRO A 24 14.71 12.96 -8.01
CA PRO A 24 13.36 12.47 -8.33
C PRO A 24 13.23 10.96 -8.05
N MET A 25 12.06 10.53 -7.58
CA MET A 25 11.79 9.10 -7.33
C MET A 25 11.92 8.25 -8.60
N GLU A 26 11.62 8.82 -9.75
CA GLU A 26 11.76 8.18 -11.06
C GLU A 26 13.23 7.87 -11.36
N GLU A 27 14.14 8.78 -11.06
CA GLU A 27 15.58 8.59 -11.24
C GLU A 27 16.09 7.52 -10.26
N PHE A 28 15.68 7.57 -9.00
CA PHE A 28 16.00 6.53 -8.03
C PHE A 28 15.55 5.15 -8.50
N GLN A 29 14.33 5.03 -9.04
CA GLN A 29 13.80 3.76 -9.54
C GLN A 29 14.51 3.25 -10.79
N LEU A 30 14.94 4.13 -11.68
CA LEU A 30 15.74 3.76 -12.86
C LEU A 30 17.08 3.16 -12.43
N LEU A 31 17.77 3.77 -11.49
CA LEU A 31 19.06 3.28 -10.97
C LEU A 31 18.91 2.01 -10.15
N ASN A 32 17.79 1.85 -9.47
CA ASN A 32 17.52 0.78 -8.51
C ASN A 32 16.30 -0.08 -8.90
N ALA A 33 16.18 -0.46 -10.17
CA ALA A 33 15.02 -1.15 -10.74
C ALA A 33 14.70 -2.50 -10.05
N GLN A 34 15.66 -3.12 -9.37
CA GLN A 34 15.48 -4.32 -8.55
C GLN A 34 14.68 -4.04 -7.26
N HIS A 35 14.67 -2.79 -6.76
CA HIS A 35 14.00 -2.40 -5.52
C HIS A 35 12.60 -1.85 -5.78
N LYS A 36 11.64 -2.75 -5.99
CA LYS A 36 10.25 -2.39 -6.33
C LYS A 36 9.34 -2.18 -5.11
N ARG A 37 9.85 -2.37 -3.90
CA ARG A 37 9.07 -2.23 -2.67
C ARG A 37 9.29 -0.85 -2.04
N PRO A 38 8.28 -0.29 -1.36
CA PRO A 38 8.40 1.01 -0.70
C PRO A 38 9.30 0.99 0.53
N LEU A 39 9.57 -0.19 1.07
CA LEU A 39 10.44 -0.42 2.21
C LEU A 39 11.60 -1.31 1.78
N MET A 40 12.82 -0.85 1.99
CA MET A 40 14.03 -1.66 1.92
C MET A 40 14.30 -2.26 3.29
N ARG A 41 14.41 -3.58 3.34
CA ARG A 41 14.69 -4.34 4.56
C ARG A 41 15.61 -5.50 4.26
N SER A 42 16.70 -5.62 5.02
CA SER A 42 17.58 -6.79 5.00
C SER A 42 17.71 -7.38 6.40
N GLU A 43 17.55 -8.69 6.49
CA GLU A 43 17.74 -9.40 7.77
C GLU A 43 19.21 -9.82 7.99
N HIS A 44 20.00 -9.96 6.91
CA HIS A 44 21.29 -10.63 6.99
C HIS A 44 22.48 -9.87 6.38
N TYR A 45 22.27 -8.85 5.53
CA TYR A 45 23.36 -8.14 4.82
C TYR A 45 23.13 -6.63 4.82
N SER A 46 24.22 -5.87 4.71
CA SER A 46 24.15 -4.46 4.34
C SER A 46 23.49 -4.35 2.98
N GLN A 47 22.48 -3.48 2.87
CA GLN A 47 21.86 -3.16 1.59
C GLN A 47 22.62 -2.01 0.97
N GLU A 48 22.71 -2.03 -0.34
CA GLU A 48 23.30 -0.96 -1.11
C GLU A 48 22.28 -0.42 -2.12
N VAL A 49 22.38 0.85 -2.39
CA VAL A 49 21.64 1.53 -3.45
C VAL A 49 22.58 2.29 -4.36
N LEU A 50 22.18 2.45 -5.60
CA LEU A 50 22.88 3.28 -6.57
C LEU A 50 22.32 4.71 -6.48
N LEU A 51 23.20 5.66 -6.24
CA LEU A 51 22.88 7.10 -6.29
C LEU A 51 23.81 7.82 -7.25
N PRO A 52 23.36 8.93 -7.87
CA PRO A 52 24.25 9.83 -8.59
C PRO A 52 25.39 10.30 -7.65
N ILE A 53 26.60 10.36 -8.17
CA ILE A 53 27.78 10.70 -7.35
C ILE A 53 27.60 12.06 -6.68
N ASP A 54 27.03 13.03 -7.40
CA ASP A 54 26.83 14.39 -6.89
C ASP A 54 25.80 14.47 -5.76
N SER A 55 24.91 13.46 -5.63
CA SER A 55 23.88 13.41 -4.58
C SER A 55 24.30 12.66 -3.30
N ILE A 56 25.45 11.97 -3.31
CA ILE A 56 25.88 11.12 -2.19
C ILE A 56 26.16 11.95 -0.94
N GLN A 57 26.86 13.07 -1.08
CA GLN A 57 27.16 13.96 0.04
C GLN A 57 25.87 14.51 0.65
N THR A 58 24.94 14.94 -0.18
CA THR A 58 23.62 15.46 0.21
C THR A 58 22.84 14.39 0.96
N PHE A 59 22.83 13.16 0.45
CA PHE A 59 22.19 12.01 1.11
C PHE A 59 22.73 11.80 2.53
N HIS A 60 24.05 11.77 2.72
CA HIS A 60 24.64 11.57 4.03
C HIS A 60 24.33 12.73 4.99
N SER A 61 24.44 13.97 4.54
CA SER A 61 24.12 15.15 5.35
C SER A 61 22.67 15.17 5.80
N ASN A 62 21.73 14.89 4.88
CA ASN A 62 20.29 14.87 5.18
C ASN A 62 19.94 13.70 6.11
N MET A 63 20.55 12.53 5.92
CA MET A 63 20.34 11.38 6.79
C MET A 63 20.86 11.60 8.20
N GLU A 64 22.00 12.29 8.37
CA GLU A 64 22.62 12.57 9.67
C GLU A 64 21.78 13.51 10.55
N ILE A 65 21.14 14.52 9.94
CA ILE A 65 20.29 15.48 10.66
C ILE A 65 18.85 15.01 10.86
N TYR A 66 18.46 13.87 10.25
CA TYR A 66 17.09 13.36 10.32
C TYR A 66 16.82 12.65 11.64
N ASP A 67 15.88 13.16 12.43
CA ASP A 67 15.54 12.70 13.76
C ASP A 67 14.25 11.86 13.84
N GLN A 68 13.61 11.62 12.69
CA GLN A 68 12.38 10.84 12.62
C GLN A 68 12.64 9.36 12.25
N PRO A 69 11.68 8.45 12.47
CA PRO A 69 11.83 7.06 12.07
C PRO A 69 12.05 6.92 10.56
N LEU A 70 13.08 6.16 10.16
CA LEU A 70 13.40 5.87 8.76
C LEU A 70 12.38 4.97 8.07
N VAL A 71 11.45 4.39 8.82
CA VAL A 71 10.44 3.46 8.34
C VAL A 71 9.06 3.95 8.70
N SER A 72 8.25 4.22 7.69
CA SER A 72 6.85 4.61 7.84
C SER A 72 5.85 3.47 7.56
N TRP A 73 6.36 2.28 7.28
CA TRP A 73 5.56 1.08 7.00
C TRP A 73 5.51 0.17 8.22
N LYS A 74 4.36 -0.50 8.39
CA LYS A 74 4.17 -1.53 9.41
C LYS A 74 4.05 -2.89 8.75
N THR A 75 4.56 -3.93 9.41
CA THR A 75 4.34 -5.31 8.98
C THR A 75 3.14 -5.89 9.72
N TYR A 76 2.29 -6.60 9.00
CA TYR A 76 1.18 -7.36 9.55
C TYR A 76 1.31 -8.84 9.16
N LYS A 77 1.03 -9.73 10.09
CA LYS A 77 0.98 -11.17 9.85
C LYS A 77 -0.49 -11.61 9.75
N PRO A 78 -1.03 -11.80 8.55
CA PRO A 78 -2.40 -12.25 8.36
C PRO A 78 -2.62 -13.64 8.93
N LYS A 79 -3.85 -13.93 9.35
CA LYS A 79 -4.26 -15.29 9.71
C LYS A 79 -4.25 -16.19 8.46
N ASN A 80 -4.05 -17.49 8.67
CA ASN A 80 -4.14 -18.46 7.57
C ASN A 80 -5.55 -18.42 6.94
N GLY A 81 -5.61 -18.23 5.62
CA GLY A 81 -6.86 -18.09 4.87
C GLY A 81 -7.48 -16.69 4.86
N GLU A 82 -6.95 -15.73 5.62
CA GLU A 82 -7.39 -14.33 5.60
C GLU A 82 -7.22 -13.76 4.17
N LYS A 83 -8.21 -13.02 3.69
CA LYS A 83 -8.19 -12.45 2.34
C LYS A 83 -7.61 -11.04 2.36
N VAL A 84 -7.07 -10.60 1.20
CA VAL A 84 -6.47 -9.26 1.06
C VAL A 84 -7.47 -8.17 1.44
N TYR A 85 -8.75 -8.29 1.03
CA TYR A 85 -9.77 -7.29 1.35
C TYR A 85 -10.05 -7.19 2.87
N GLN A 86 -9.99 -8.30 3.61
CA GLN A 86 -10.20 -8.31 5.06
C GLN A 86 -9.06 -7.55 5.77
N VAL A 87 -7.83 -7.76 5.30
CA VAL A 87 -6.68 -7.01 5.80
C VAL A 87 -6.82 -5.53 5.43
N ALA A 88 -7.18 -5.22 4.18
CA ALA A 88 -7.39 -3.86 3.71
C ALA A 88 -8.46 -3.13 4.54
N LYS A 89 -9.62 -3.76 4.75
CA LYS A 89 -10.72 -3.24 5.60
C LYS A 89 -10.24 -2.96 7.03
N LYS A 90 -9.48 -3.89 7.63
CA LYS A 90 -8.95 -3.77 9.00
C LYS A 90 -8.08 -2.53 9.18
N PHE A 91 -7.32 -2.14 8.16
CA PHE A 91 -6.40 -1.01 8.22
C PHE A 91 -6.90 0.24 7.50
N GLY A 92 -8.13 0.24 6.97
CA GLY A 92 -8.70 1.37 6.24
C GLY A 92 -7.99 1.67 4.92
N ILE A 93 -7.50 0.64 4.22
CA ILE A 93 -6.71 0.77 2.98
C ILE A 93 -7.50 0.20 1.82
N ASN A 94 -7.42 0.84 0.65
CA ASN A 94 -8.00 0.29 -0.56
C ASN A 94 -7.39 -1.08 -0.90
N THR A 95 -8.23 -2.07 -1.21
CA THR A 95 -7.80 -3.46 -1.48
C THR A 95 -6.84 -3.57 -2.66
N LYS A 96 -7.09 -2.81 -3.75
CA LYS A 96 -6.22 -2.79 -4.93
C LYS A 96 -4.86 -2.19 -4.59
N VAL A 97 -4.85 -1.12 -3.80
CA VAL A 97 -3.62 -0.45 -3.35
C VAL A 97 -2.82 -1.36 -2.43
N LEU A 98 -3.45 -1.99 -1.44
CA LEU A 98 -2.76 -2.95 -0.57
C LEU A 98 -2.15 -4.10 -1.37
N ALA A 99 -2.88 -4.61 -2.37
CA ALA A 99 -2.42 -5.65 -3.27
C ALA A 99 -1.22 -5.20 -4.11
N GLN A 100 -1.27 -4.00 -4.67
CA GLN A 100 -0.20 -3.40 -5.47
C GLN A 100 1.08 -3.19 -4.65
N ILE A 101 0.98 -2.58 -3.47
CA ILE A 101 2.09 -2.37 -2.54
C ILE A 101 2.81 -3.69 -2.22
N ASN A 102 2.03 -4.74 -2.01
CA ASN A 102 2.55 -6.05 -1.65
C ASN A 102 2.85 -6.95 -2.87
N GLN A 103 2.64 -6.46 -4.09
CA GLN A 103 2.84 -7.21 -5.34
C GLN A 103 2.09 -8.56 -5.35
N ILE A 104 0.84 -8.54 -4.90
CA ILE A 104 -0.02 -9.72 -4.82
C ILE A 104 -1.35 -9.46 -5.53
N SER A 105 -2.06 -10.53 -5.87
CA SER A 105 -3.43 -10.40 -6.38
C SER A 105 -4.38 -9.91 -5.28
N SER A 106 -5.29 -8.99 -5.60
CA SER A 106 -6.35 -8.53 -4.70
C SER A 106 -7.28 -9.65 -4.23
N ARG A 107 -7.34 -10.75 -4.98
CA ARG A 107 -8.13 -11.96 -4.66
C ARG A 107 -7.36 -12.99 -3.83
N LYS A 108 -6.09 -12.72 -3.47
CA LYS A 108 -5.25 -13.66 -2.73
C LYS A 108 -5.80 -13.95 -1.34
N ARG A 109 -5.65 -15.22 -0.92
CA ARG A 109 -5.75 -15.66 0.48
C ARG A 109 -4.35 -15.83 1.05
N PHE A 110 -4.11 -15.31 2.24
CA PHE A 110 -2.83 -15.43 2.89
C PHE A 110 -2.62 -16.83 3.45
N ARG A 111 -1.39 -17.30 3.39
CA ARG A 111 -0.94 -18.55 4.01
C ARG A 111 -0.33 -18.27 5.37
N ARG A 112 -0.12 -19.32 6.17
CA ARG A 112 0.66 -19.24 7.41
C ARG A 112 2.01 -18.57 7.11
N ASN A 113 2.47 -17.71 8.00
CA ASN A 113 3.73 -16.95 7.91
C ASN A 113 3.80 -15.92 6.77
N SER A 114 2.69 -15.59 6.12
CA SER A 114 2.66 -14.43 5.21
C SER A 114 2.94 -13.15 6.00
N ILE A 115 3.66 -12.21 5.37
CA ILE A 115 3.89 -10.87 5.91
C ILE A 115 3.35 -9.87 4.89
N VAL A 116 2.61 -8.89 5.35
CA VAL A 116 2.00 -7.83 4.54
C VAL A 116 2.51 -6.48 5.02
N LEU A 117 2.95 -5.65 4.09
CA LEU A 117 3.30 -4.27 4.35
C LEU A 117 2.03 -3.41 4.41
N ILE A 118 1.89 -2.68 5.49
CA ILE A 118 0.77 -1.77 5.76
C ILE A 118 1.34 -0.37 5.84
N PRO A 119 0.89 0.59 5.02
CA PRO A 119 1.33 1.98 5.13
C PRO A 119 0.88 2.57 6.47
N SER A 120 1.78 3.29 7.14
CA SER A 120 1.40 4.14 8.27
C SER A 120 0.83 5.46 7.75
N LYS A 121 0.21 6.26 8.64
CA LYS A 121 -0.30 7.59 8.24
C LYS A 121 0.81 8.53 7.76
N SER A 122 2.06 8.32 8.17
CA SER A 122 3.23 9.08 7.70
C SER A 122 3.72 8.62 6.32
N ALA A 123 3.69 7.31 6.01
CA ALA A 123 4.03 6.78 4.69
C ALA A 123 3.18 7.41 3.56
N LEU A 124 2.03 7.90 3.93
CA LEU A 124 1.05 8.47 3.03
C LEU A 124 1.35 9.94 2.67
N LYS A 125 2.30 10.57 3.35
CA LYS A 125 2.78 11.93 3.04
C LYS A 125 3.96 11.93 2.07
N THR A 126 4.70 10.83 1.98
CA THR A 126 5.86 10.70 1.08
C THR A 126 5.40 10.42 -0.36
N ASN A 127 6.12 10.99 -1.33
CA ASN A 127 5.83 10.86 -2.78
C ASN A 127 6.15 9.46 -3.33
N PHE A 128 5.66 8.41 -2.67
CA PHE A 128 5.66 7.10 -3.30
C PHE A 128 4.77 7.18 -4.55
N PRO A 129 5.15 6.60 -5.72
CA PRO A 129 4.44 6.74 -6.99
C PRO A 129 3.11 5.97 -7.04
N LEU A 130 2.45 5.87 -5.91
CA LEU A 130 1.06 5.49 -5.82
C LEU A 130 0.27 6.81 -5.89
N ASN A 131 -0.57 6.93 -6.90
CA ASN A 131 -1.49 8.06 -7.01
C ASN A 131 -2.16 8.29 -5.64
N LYS A 132 -1.85 9.44 -5.00
CA LYS A 132 -2.34 9.77 -3.65
C LYS A 132 -3.86 9.66 -3.55
N ASP A 133 -4.56 9.99 -4.63
CA ASP A 133 -6.02 9.88 -4.71
C ASP A 133 -6.51 8.43 -4.66
N SER A 134 -5.68 7.47 -5.13
CA SER A 134 -6.00 6.04 -5.05
C SER A 134 -5.74 5.42 -3.68
N LEU A 135 -4.84 6.01 -2.86
CA LEU A 135 -4.51 5.51 -1.53
C LEU A 135 -5.60 5.81 -0.50
N PHE A 136 -6.32 6.93 -0.67
CA PHE A 136 -7.20 7.50 0.36
C PHE A 136 -8.69 7.39 0.10
N ASN A 137 -9.11 6.86 -1.06
CA ASN A 137 -10.54 6.69 -1.33
C ASN A 137 -11.25 5.71 -0.39
N TYR A 138 -10.56 5.25 0.68
CA TYR A 138 -11.16 4.50 1.79
C TYR A 138 -11.55 5.36 3.00
N SER A 139 -11.28 6.66 2.99
CA SER A 139 -11.85 7.56 4.01
C SER A 139 -13.35 7.81 3.81
N SER A 140 -13.94 7.27 2.79
CA SER A 140 -15.38 7.25 2.60
C SER A 140 -15.84 5.85 2.20
N ILE A 141 -15.88 4.94 3.19
CA ILE A 141 -16.84 3.84 3.09
C ILE A 141 -18.20 4.55 3.00
N VAL A 142 -18.77 4.56 1.82
CA VAL A 142 -20.15 5.04 1.66
C VAL A 142 -21.03 3.90 2.14
N THR A 143 -21.71 4.11 3.23
CA THR A 143 -22.74 3.17 3.68
C THR A 143 -23.99 3.39 2.84
N HIS A 144 -24.37 2.40 2.05
CA HIS A 144 -25.60 2.39 1.28
C HIS A 144 -26.72 1.74 2.10
N HIS A 145 -27.87 2.41 2.21
CA HIS A 145 -29.06 1.84 2.82
C HIS A 145 -29.90 1.18 1.74
N VAL A 146 -30.11 -0.14 1.85
CA VAL A 146 -30.85 -0.92 0.86
C VAL A 146 -32.32 -0.53 0.87
N SER A 147 -32.80 0.03 -0.24
CA SER A 147 -34.20 0.41 -0.44
C SER A 147 -35.08 -0.79 -0.82
N PRO A 148 -36.40 -0.70 -0.62
CA PRO A 148 -37.32 -1.73 -1.07
C PRO A 148 -37.21 -1.98 -2.57
N GLY A 149 -36.97 -3.24 -2.97
CA GLY A 149 -36.84 -3.64 -4.37
C GLY A 149 -35.44 -3.51 -4.97
N GLU A 150 -34.47 -2.96 -4.24
CA GLU A 150 -33.09 -2.94 -4.71
C GLU A 150 -32.44 -4.33 -4.71
N THR A 151 -31.55 -4.52 -5.65
CA THR A 151 -30.72 -5.72 -5.76
C THR A 151 -29.25 -5.37 -5.71
N LEU A 152 -28.41 -6.35 -5.37
CA LEU A 152 -26.95 -6.15 -5.42
C LEU A 152 -26.46 -5.72 -6.80
N SER A 153 -27.16 -6.14 -7.88
CA SER A 153 -26.80 -5.72 -9.24
C SER A 153 -27.05 -4.22 -9.42
N HIS A 154 -28.23 -3.71 -9.02
CA HIS A 154 -28.53 -2.27 -9.10
C HIS A 154 -27.49 -1.47 -8.30
N ILE A 155 -27.22 -1.86 -7.05
CA ILE A 155 -26.26 -1.17 -6.19
C ILE A 155 -24.84 -1.23 -6.78
N SER A 156 -24.45 -2.37 -7.34
CA SER A 156 -23.12 -2.52 -7.94
C SER A 156 -22.94 -1.65 -9.18
N ASP A 157 -23.98 -1.51 -9.99
CA ASP A 157 -23.98 -0.63 -11.17
C ASP A 157 -23.92 0.84 -10.78
N ASP A 158 -24.70 1.27 -9.77
CA ASP A 158 -24.73 2.65 -9.27
C ASP A 158 -23.37 3.11 -8.74
N TYR A 159 -22.62 2.20 -8.15
CA TYR A 159 -21.29 2.49 -7.59
C TYR A 159 -20.13 2.02 -8.46
N ASN A 160 -20.40 1.55 -9.68
CA ASN A 160 -19.41 1.05 -10.65
C ASN A 160 -18.44 0.01 -10.06
N ILE A 161 -18.99 -0.94 -9.31
CA ILE A 161 -18.26 -2.05 -8.69
C ILE A 161 -18.89 -3.37 -9.13
N SER A 162 -18.15 -4.48 -9.08
CA SER A 162 -18.76 -5.77 -9.40
C SER A 162 -19.63 -6.30 -8.25
N VAL A 163 -20.75 -6.97 -8.56
CA VAL A 163 -21.59 -7.66 -7.56
C VAL A 163 -20.72 -8.57 -6.66
N ARG A 164 -19.75 -9.23 -7.25
CA ARG A 164 -18.85 -10.12 -6.52
C ARG A 164 -17.99 -9.37 -5.52
N ASP A 165 -17.42 -8.22 -5.91
CA ASP A 165 -16.58 -7.41 -5.01
C ASP A 165 -17.43 -6.80 -3.90
N LEU A 166 -18.66 -6.36 -4.21
CA LEU A 166 -19.64 -5.88 -3.23
C LEU A 166 -20.02 -6.96 -2.21
N MET A 167 -20.32 -8.18 -2.69
CA MET A 167 -20.59 -9.33 -1.83
C MET A 167 -19.38 -9.69 -0.95
N GLU A 168 -18.20 -9.75 -1.55
CA GLU A 168 -16.97 -10.09 -0.85
C GLU A 168 -16.63 -9.05 0.22
N PHE A 169 -16.83 -7.77 -0.07
CA PHE A 169 -16.59 -6.67 0.85
C PHE A 169 -17.53 -6.67 2.06
N ASN A 170 -18.79 -7.05 1.83
CA ASN A 170 -19.81 -7.12 2.88
C ASN A 170 -19.96 -8.53 3.50
N GLU A 171 -19.07 -9.46 3.18
CA GLU A 171 -19.09 -10.85 3.69
C GLU A 171 -20.39 -11.60 3.39
N LEU A 172 -21.09 -11.20 2.30
CA LEU A 172 -22.35 -11.80 1.90
C LEU A 172 -22.13 -13.21 1.32
N LYS A 173 -22.90 -14.16 1.80
CA LYS A 173 -22.88 -15.56 1.31
C LYS A 173 -23.78 -15.79 0.09
N SER A 174 -24.69 -14.87 -0.18
CA SER A 174 -25.63 -14.93 -1.30
C SER A 174 -25.96 -13.52 -1.82
N THR A 175 -26.56 -13.43 -2.99
CA THR A 175 -27.00 -12.16 -3.58
C THR A 175 -28.29 -11.60 -2.94
N LYS A 176 -28.89 -12.31 -1.99
CA LYS A 176 -30.08 -11.86 -1.27
C LYS A 176 -29.70 -10.81 -0.25
N ILE A 177 -30.28 -9.63 -0.39
CA ILE A 177 -30.16 -8.51 0.55
C ILE A 177 -31.54 -8.18 1.11
N ILE A 178 -31.57 -7.55 2.27
CA ILE A 178 -32.80 -7.21 2.99
C ILE A 178 -32.97 -5.71 2.92
N SER A 179 -34.17 -5.26 2.52
CA SER A 179 -34.53 -3.85 2.58
C SER A 179 -34.36 -3.30 4.00
N GLY A 180 -33.77 -2.11 4.11
CA GLY A 180 -33.42 -1.47 5.38
C GLY A 180 -32.08 -1.91 5.97
N SER A 181 -31.41 -2.91 5.39
CA SER A 181 -30.04 -3.23 5.79
C SER A 181 -29.04 -2.23 5.19
N THR A 182 -27.83 -2.22 5.70
CA THR A 182 -26.75 -1.38 5.22
C THR A 182 -25.68 -2.22 4.54
N LEU A 183 -25.12 -1.69 3.46
CA LEU A 183 -23.96 -2.23 2.75
C LEU A 183 -22.83 -1.21 2.74
N ASP A 184 -21.65 -1.67 3.04
CA ASP A 184 -20.43 -0.89 2.88
C ASP A 184 -19.98 -0.94 1.42
N ILE A 185 -19.87 0.22 0.79
CA ILE A 185 -19.50 0.38 -0.62
C ILE A 185 -18.02 0.71 -0.71
N PRO A 186 -17.19 -0.15 -1.30
CA PRO A 186 -15.79 0.18 -1.59
C PRO A 186 -15.73 1.17 -2.75
N LYS A 187 -15.28 2.41 -2.50
CA LYS A 187 -14.96 3.38 -3.55
C LYS A 187 -13.61 3.13 -4.16
#